data_ae1291adf7d8aa7063ea7ecd6a91f562
#
_entry.id   ae1291adf7d8aa7063ea7ecd6a91f562
#
_cell.length_a   1.000
_cell.length_b   1.000
_cell.length_c   1.000
_cell.angle_alpha   90.00
_cell.angle_beta   90.00
_cell.angle_gamma   90.00
#
_symmetry.space_group_name_H-M   'P 1'
#
loop_
_entity.id
_entity.type
_entity.pdbx_description
1 polymer ?
#
loop_
_entity_poly.entity_id
_entity_poly.type
_entity_poly.pdbx_seq_one_letter_code
_entity_poly.pdbx_strand_id
1 'polypeptide(L)'
;ADILLMKAEAKNALGQDPSAEINEVRKRAYKDKYEEHIYVNSTKEANDAAILKERLLELAFEGKRWWDLVRFDKAFDLVPSLREHKGEDYMMLFPIPLSTISVEPKVTQNPGWDK
;
A
#
# COMPACT_ATOMS: atom_id res chain seq x y z
N ALA A 1 12.70 8.52 1.27
CA ALA A 1 11.32 8.65 0.77
C ALA A 1 10.36 7.73 1.51
N ASP A 2 10.71 6.46 1.73
CA ASP A 2 9.83 5.49 2.41
C ASP A 2 9.37 6.00 3.79
N ILE A 3 10.30 6.41 4.65
CA ILE A 3 9.98 6.92 6.00
C ILE A 3 9.12 8.21 5.93
N LEU A 4 9.39 9.11 4.98
CA LEU A 4 8.56 10.31 4.79
C LEU A 4 7.12 9.93 4.40
N LEU A 5 6.96 8.98 3.48
CA LEU A 5 5.63 8.52 3.04
C LEU A 5 4.91 7.71 4.13
N MET A 6 5.63 6.94 4.96
CA MET A 6 5.06 6.32 6.16
C MET A 6 4.56 7.37 7.16
N LYS A 7 5.32 8.45 7.37
CA LYS A 7 4.90 9.57 8.21
C LYS A 7 3.68 10.29 7.64
N ALA A 8 3.62 10.49 6.30
CA ALA A 8 2.46 11.05 5.63
C ALA A 8 1.20 10.20 5.87
N GLU A 9 1.32 8.88 5.71
CA GLU A 9 0.25 7.91 5.97
C GLU A 9 -0.25 7.98 7.43
N ALA A 10 0.67 7.97 8.39
CA ALA A 10 0.34 8.08 9.81
C ALA A 10 -0.38 9.40 10.13
N LYS A 11 0.09 10.53 9.60
CA LYS A 11 -0.58 11.84 9.74
C LYS A 11 -1.99 11.81 9.19
N ASN A 12 -2.16 11.29 7.96
CA ASN A 12 -3.49 11.19 7.34
C ASN A 12 -4.44 10.31 8.14
N ALA A 13 -3.96 9.20 8.68
CA ALA A 13 -4.73 8.32 9.56
C ALA A 13 -5.18 9.03 10.86
N LEU A 14 -4.37 9.95 11.37
CA LEU A 14 -4.68 10.77 12.54
C LEU A 14 -5.49 12.04 12.21
N GLY A 15 -5.94 12.22 10.98
CA GLY A 15 -6.67 13.43 10.54
C GLY A 15 -5.79 14.67 10.43
N GLN A 16 -4.47 14.51 10.35
CA GLN A 16 -3.51 15.60 10.21
C GLN A 16 -3.13 15.79 8.73
N ASP A 17 -2.64 16.96 8.37
CA ASP A 17 -2.21 17.29 7.03
C ASP A 17 -0.90 16.57 6.64
N PRO A 18 -0.89 15.68 5.62
CA PRO A 18 0.29 14.97 5.14
C PRO A 18 1.05 15.71 4.04
N SER A 19 0.59 16.88 3.61
CA SER A 19 1.11 17.54 2.39
C SER A 19 2.59 17.90 2.48
N ALA A 20 3.09 18.23 3.66
CA ALA A 20 4.49 18.57 3.86
C ALA A 20 5.42 17.40 3.52
N GLU A 21 5.09 16.19 3.96
CA GLU A 21 5.87 14.98 3.72
C GLU A 21 5.81 14.55 2.24
N ILE A 22 4.63 14.64 1.62
CA ILE A 22 4.45 14.37 0.19
C ILE A 22 5.26 15.36 -0.64
N ASN A 23 5.21 16.63 -0.30
CA ASN A 23 5.90 17.70 -1.02
C ASN A 23 7.42 17.62 -0.85
N GLU A 24 7.93 17.15 0.25
CA GLU A 24 9.37 16.89 0.42
C GLU A 24 9.87 15.85 -0.59
N VAL A 25 9.12 14.77 -0.78
CA VAL A 25 9.42 13.74 -1.79
C VAL A 25 9.32 14.33 -3.20
N ARG A 26 8.25 15.06 -3.51
CA ARG A 26 8.03 15.68 -4.83
C ARG A 26 9.07 16.72 -5.17
N LYS A 27 9.49 17.54 -4.21
CA LYS A 27 10.53 18.55 -4.40
C LYS A 27 11.83 17.94 -4.89
N ARG A 28 12.24 16.82 -4.30
CA ARG A 28 13.42 16.05 -4.73
C ARG A 28 13.24 15.47 -6.14
N ALA A 29 12.06 14.90 -6.42
CA ALA A 29 11.78 14.21 -7.67
C ALA A 29 11.64 15.18 -8.87
N TYR A 30 10.91 16.28 -8.69
CA TYR A 30 10.56 17.21 -9.77
C TYR A 30 11.54 18.37 -9.94
N LYS A 31 12.41 18.63 -8.95
CA LYS A 31 13.45 19.68 -9.02
C LYS A 31 12.86 21.03 -9.47
N ASP A 32 13.32 21.55 -10.60
CA ASP A 32 12.92 22.87 -11.15
C ASP A 32 11.43 22.93 -11.54
N LYS A 33 10.77 21.77 -11.72
CA LYS A 33 9.34 21.67 -12.02
C LYS A 33 8.46 21.47 -10.80
N TYR A 34 9.02 21.53 -9.60
CA TYR A 34 8.29 21.23 -8.37
C TYR A 34 7.03 22.06 -8.20
N GLU A 35 7.06 23.35 -8.57
CA GLU A 35 5.92 24.27 -8.43
C GLU A 35 4.66 23.80 -9.18
N GLU A 36 4.82 23.04 -10.28
CA GLU A 36 3.72 22.47 -11.05
C GLU A 36 3.15 21.19 -10.40
N HIS A 37 3.81 20.66 -9.39
CA HIS A 37 3.53 19.35 -8.77
C HIS A 37 3.28 19.44 -7.26
N ILE A 38 3.08 20.64 -6.72
CA ILE A 38 2.78 20.82 -5.30
C ILE A 38 1.48 20.06 -4.95
N TYR A 39 1.54 19.25 -3.92
CA TYR A 39 0.39 18.59 -3.35
C TYR A 39 -0.28 19.49 -2.30
N VAL A 40 -1.59 19.63 -2.42
CA VAL A 40 -2.41 20.36 -1.44
C VAL A 40 -3.25 19.34 -0.66
N ASN A 41 -3.31 19.52 0.66
CA ASN A 41 -4.11 18.68 1.55
C ASN A 41 -5.57 18.62 1.09
N SER A 42 -6.18 17.43 1.21
CA SER A 42 -7.54 17.16 0.74
C SER A 42 -8.28 16.24 1.72
N THR A 43 -9.28 15.51 1.24
CA THR A 43 -9.96 14.50 2.06
C THR A 43 -9.02 13.35 2.41
N LYS A 44 -9.38 12.59 3.46
CA LYS A 44 -8.60 11.43 3.88
C LYS A 44 -8.38 10.45 2.71
N GLU A 45 -9.43 10.17 1.95
CA GLU A 45 -9.40 9.24 0.82
C GLU A 45 -8.53 9.75 -0.32
N ALA A 46 -8.59 11.05 -0.61
CA ALA A 46 -7.74 11.68 -1.64
C ALA A 46 -6.27 11.69 -1.22
N ASN A 47 -5.99 11.96 0.05
CA ASN A 47 -4.65 11.88 0.62
C ASN A 47 -4.11 10.44 0.57
N ASP A 48 -4.92 9.44 0.94
CA ASP A 48 -4.54 8.02 0.86
C ASP A 48 -4.19 7.62 -0.58
N ALA A 49 -5.00 8.04 -1.56
CA ALA A 49 -4.73 7.78 -2.98
C ALA A 49 -3.44 8.47 -3.46
N ALA A 50 -3.18 9.69 -3.02
CA ALA A 50 -1.97 10.43 -3.35
C ALA A 50 -0.73 9.74 -2.74
N ILE A 51 -0.77 9.39 -1.45
CA ILE A 51 0.32 8.68 -0.76
C ILE A 51 0.60 7.33 -1.44
N LEU A 52 -0.43 6.56 -1.75
CA LEU A 52 -0.29 5.27 -2.42
C LEU A 52 0.33 5.40 -3.82
N LYS A 53 0.03 6.50 -4.53
CA LYS A 53 0.64 6.83 -5.81
C LYS A 53 2.11 7.25 -5.67
N GLU A 54 2.43 8.10 -4.71
CA GLU A 54 3.84 8.49 -4.45
C GLU A 54 4.69 7.28 -4.07
N ARG A 55 4.16 6.38 -3.23
CA ARG A 55 4.84 5.13 -2.87
C ARG A 55 5.11 4.24 -4.09
N LEU A 56 4.16 4.17 -5.03
CA LEU A 56 4.37 3.44 -6.29
C LEU A 56 5.52 4.02 -7.12
N LEU A 57 5.60 5.35 -7.21
CA LEU A 57 6.60 6.04 -8.04
C LEU A 57 8.00 6.00 -7.39
N GLU A 58 8.07 6.22 -6.08
CA GLU A 58 9.33 6.33 -5.35
C GLU A 58 9.96 4.97 -5.02
N LEU A 59 9.13 3.96 -4.76
CA LEU A 59 9.57 2.66 -4.26
C LEU A 59 9.39 1.55 -5.32
N ALA A 60 9.36 1.95 -6.61
CA ALA A 60 9.26 1.01 -7.71
C ALA A 60 10.39 -0.02 -7.65
N PHE A 61 10.06 -1.30 -7.87
CA PHE A 61 10.98 -2.44 -7.81
C PHE A 61 11.59 -2.76 -6.43
N GLU A 62 11.14 -2.11 -5.35
CA GLU A 62 11.60 -2.40 -3.98
C GLU A 62 10.77 -3.50 -3.28
N GLY A 63 9.85 -4.16 -3.98
CA GLY A 63 9.02 -5.26 -3.44
C GLY A 63 7.94 -4.82 -2.44
N LYS A 64 7.67 -3.52 -2.32
CA LYS A 64 6.77 -2.96 -1.31
C LYS A 64 5.32 -2.84 -1.76
N ARG A 65 5.07 -2.81 -3.08
CA ARG A 65 3.76 -2.49 -3.66
C ARG A 65 2.62 -3.38 -3.16
N TRP A 66 2.85 -4.69 -3.06
CA TRP A 66 1.82 -5.62 -2.57
C TRP A 66 1.34 -5.27 -1.17
N TRP A 67 2.27 -5.05 -0.25
CA TRP A 67 1.97 -4.70 1.14
C TRP A 67 1.29 -3.34 1.26
N ASP A 68 1.64 -2.37 0.42
CA ASP A 68 0.95 -1.09 0.34
C ASP A 68 -0.51 -1.29 -0.10
N LEU A 69 -0.75 -2.07 -1.15
CA LEU A 69 -2.09 -2.34 -1.66
C LEU A 69 -2.99 -3.06 -0.64
N VAL A 70 -2.44 -4.04 0.07
CA VAL A 70 -3.15 -4.75 1.15
C VAL A 70 -3.49 -3.80 2.29
N ARG A 71 -2.52 -3.00 2.75
CA ARG A 71 -2.70 -2.07 3.88
C ARG A 71 -3.70 -0.95 3.57
N PHE A 72 -3.75 -0.47 2.33
CA PHE A 72 -4.71 0.53 1.87
C PHE A 72 -6.05 -0.07 1.41
N ASP A 73 -6.24 -1.38 1.51
CA ASP A 73 -7.44 -2.09 1.01
C ASP A 73 -7.72 -1.78 -0.47
N LYS A 74 -6.67 -1.79 -1.30
CA LYS A 74 -6.74 -1.48 -2.73
C LYS A 74 -6.28 -2.61 -3.64
N ALA A 75 -5.96 -3.79 -3.08
CA ALA A 75 -5.45 -4.90 -3.87
C ALA A 75 -6.45 -5.36 -4.94
N PHE A 76 -7.71 -5.59 -4.57
CA PHE A 76 -8.76 -6.02 -5.51
C PHE A 76 -9.12 -4.94 -6.55
N ASP A 77 -8.99 -3.66 -6.20
CA ASP A 77 -9.33 -2.57 -7.10
C ASP A 77 -8.22 -2.29 -8.12
N LEU A 78 -6.95 -2.39 -7.69
CA LEU A 78 -5.80 -1.91 -8.47
C LEU A 78 -4.97 -3.02 -9.12
N VAL A 79 -5.14 -4.29 -8.71
CA VAL A 79 -4.49 -5.44 -9.36
C VAL A 79 -5.47 -6.08 -10.34
N PRO A 80 -5.22 -6.00 -11.66
CA PRO A 80 -6.19 -6.48 -12.66
C PRO A 80 -6.61 -7.94 -12.48
N SER A 81 -5.66 -8.83 -12.14
CA SER A 81 -5.91 -10.26 -11.94
C SER A 81 -6.74 -10.59 -10.69
N LEU A 82 -6.90 -9.64 -9.77
CA LEU A 82 -7.66 -9.84 -8.54
C LEU A 82 -9.08 -9.24 -8.60
N ARG A 83 -9.42 -8.50 -9.64
CA ARG A 83 -10.72 -7.81 -9.73
C ARG A 83 -11.92 -8.75 -9.67
N GLU A 84 -11.79 -9.93 -10.29
CA GLU A 84 -12.84 -10.95 -10.31
C GLU A 84 -13.00 -11.67 -8.96
N HIS A 85 -12.00 -11.54 -8.09
CA HIS A 85 -11.96 -12.13 -6.75
C HIS A 85 -12.36 -11.14 -5.65
N LYS A 86 -12.95 -10.01 -6.00
CA LYS A 86 -13.39 -9.01 -5.02
C LYS A 86 -14.39 -9.61 -4.03
N GLY A 87 -14.07 -9.55 -2.75
CA GLY A 87 -14.82 -10.20 -1.66
C GLY A 87 -14.22 -11.53 -1.19
N GLU A 88 -13.18 -12.02 -1.84
CA GLU A 88 -12.41 -13.19 -1.39
C GLU A 88 -11.22 -12.74 -0.51
N ASP A 89 -11.52 -12.08 0.61
CA ASP A 89 -10.53 -11.41 1.47
C ASP A 89 -9.44 -12.34 2.00
N TYR A 90 -9.70 -13.66 2.04
CA TYR A 90 -8.70 -14.66 2.39
C TYR A 90 -7.47 -14.63 1.48
N MET A 91 -7.62 -14.18 0.23
CA MET A 91 -6.51 -14.06 -0.72
C MET A 91 -5.46 -13.00 -0.33
N MET A 92 -5.79 -12.12 0.62
CA MET A 92 -4.84 -11.14 1.14
C MET A 92 -3.77 -11.79 2.05
N LEU A 93 -4.02 -12.99 2.52
CA LEU A 93 -3.06 -13.82 3.25
C LEU A 93 -2.59 -14.95 2.34
N PHE A 94 -1.28 -15.10 2.18
CA PHE A 94 -0.74 -16.23 1.41
C PHE A 94 -1.03 -17.56 2.10
N PRO A 95 -1.28 -18.64 1.32
CA PRO A 95 -1.42 -19.98 1.91
C PRO A 95 -0.12 -20.44 2.56
N ILE A 96 -0.25 -21.18 3.65
CA ILE A 96 0.89 -21.85 4.27
C ILE A 96 1.27 -23.03 3.37
N PRO A 97 2.56 -23.18 2.99
CA PRO A 97 2.99 -24.29 2.14
C PRO A 97 2.64 -25.65 2.75
N LEU A 98 2.15 -26.57 1.92
CA LEU A 98 1.82 -27.94 2.39
C LEU A 98 3.01 -28.65 3.01
N SER A 99 4.22 -28.39 2.54
CA SER A 99 5.46 -28.91 3.13
C SER A 99 5.63 -28.49 4.59
N THR A 100 5.22 -27.27 4.97
CA THR A 100 5.25 -26.80 6.35
C THR A 100 4.18 -27.50 7.19
N ILE A 101 2.95 -27.59 6.67
CA ILE A 101 1.84 -28.24 7.37
C ILE A 101 2.13 -29.74 7.62
N SER A 102 2.80 -30.39 6.65
CA SER A 102 3.09 -31.84 6.76
C SER A 102 4.13 -32.17 7.85
N VAL A 103 4.99 -31.24 8.21
CA VAL A 103 6.04 -31.45 9.23
C VAL A 103 5.71 -30.86 10.59
N GLU A 104 4.72 -29.98 10.67
CA GLU A 104 4.29 -29.34 11.92
C GLU A 104 2.79 -29.53 12.15
N PRO A 105 2.38 -30.59 12.88
CA PRO A 105 0.97 -30.96 13.07
C PRO A 105 0.11 -29.90 13.79
N LYS A 106 0.73 -28.93 14.45
CA LYS A 106 0.03 -27.83 15.12
C LYS A 106 -0.29 -26.65 14.23
N VAL A 107 0.29 -26.62 13.01
CA VAL A 107 0.03 -25.55 12.04
C VAL A 107 -1.21 -25.91 11.22
N THR A 108 -2.19 -25.04 11.25
CA THR A 108 -3.40 -25.12 10.41
C THR A 108 -3.31 -24.11 9.27
N GLN A 109 -3.92 -24.43 8.15
CA GLN A 109 -3.99 -23.53 6.98
C GLN A 109 -4.73 -22.23 7.30
N ASN A 110 -4.37 -21.16 6.64
CA ASN A 110 -5.12 -19.90 6.69
C ASN A 110 -6.56 -20.11 6.18
N PRO A 111 -7.57 -19.50 6.84
CA PRO A 111 -8.96 -19.63 6.43
C PRO A 111 -9.17 -19.33 4.94
N GLY A 112 -9.97 -20.14 4.27
CA GLY A 112 -10.27 -20.01 2.83
C GLY A 112 -9.32 -20.76 1.90
N TRP A 113 -8.14 -21.20 2.39
CA TRP A 113 -7.17 -22.01 1.65
C TRP A 113 -7.24 -23.51 1.97
N ASP A 114 -8.18 -23.90 2.80
CA ASP A 114 -8.44 -25.27 3.29
C ASP A 114 -9.46 -26.03 2.43
N LYS A 115 -9.70 -25.53 1.19
CA LYS A 115 -10.65 -26.09 0.22
C LYS A 115 -10.00 -27.03 -0.78
#